data_182467281054e0910f40583c64101a88
#
_entry.id   182467281054e0910f40583c64101a88
#
_cell.length_a   1.000
_cell.length_b   1.000
_cell.length_c   1.000
_cell.angle_alpha   90.00
_cell.angle_beta   90.00
_cell.angle_gamma   90.00
#
_symmetry.space_group_name_H-M   'P 1'
#
loop_
_entity.id
_entity.type
_entity.pdbx_description
1 polymer ?
#
loop_
_entity_poly.entity_id
_entity_poly.type
_entity_poly.pdbx_seq_one_letter_code
_entity_poly.pdbx_strand_id
1 'polypeptide(L)'
;MNRRRFLGGAALLAGTAGHDSRMGAAVSGSRVIDSCGCDFQAVDASYAYHPEGQAAGREAFRDLGSGLTITNLKVFGVSLTPHSDRPYVFVKLETNQGLVGWGEGTLEGKAQSVMSCIQDFRDFLIGSDPMQVEHLWQSMYVHSFYRAGPVIGSAISGIDQALWDIRGKALNVPVYQLLGGPFDARGIRGYYHVESVATAEDLAQLRATALQQGVSCLKLGLPDSDYEWIETNAKIERAVRFMQRVREGLGDSIDIAVDFHAKMGPSVASILIKEVEPLNLLFVEEPCPPENVQAMAKIASRTTTPIATGERLVAAYGCRELIELGAVDILQTDINHVGGISALWKVAAMANISNISMAPHACEGPIGGLATLHVDAAMPNFLVQEICSFVKPGDKEKVWAEWFGFPAMRMIDGRVPLPTKPGLGFELNEAALSKYPFGGTVPMAFVFHQDGSVAAL
;
A
#
# COMPACT_ATOMS: atom_id res chain seq x y z
N MET A 1 30.14 -31.87 -25.28
CA MET A 1 29.64 -32.97 -26.08
C MET A 1 28.18 -32.72 -26.45
N ASN A 2 28.02 -32.65 -27.76
CA ASN A 2 26.79 -32.75 -28.57
C ASN A 2 25.57 -31.85 -28.36
N ARG A 3 25.55 -30.83 -29.22
CA ARG A 3 24.38 -30.18 -29.80
C ARG A 3 23.60 -31.17 -30.70
N ARG A 4 22.25 -31.13 -30.65
CA ARG A 4 21.44 -31.54 -31.83
C ARG A 4 20.42 -30.47 -32.14
N ARG A 5 20.54 -29.93 -33.34
CA ARG A 5 19.59 -29.15 -34.12
C ARG A 5 18.41 -30.03 -34.52
N PHE A 6 17.21 -29.45 -34.57
CA PHE A 6 16.14 -29.90 -35.47
C PHE A 6 15.63 -28.73 -36.28
N LEU A 7 15.80 -28.84 -37.56
CA LEU A 7 15.21 -28.05 -38.63
C LEU A 7 14.17 -28.90 -39.36
N GLY A 8 13.15 -28.25 -39.91
CA GLY A 8 12.26 -28.71 -41.00
C GLY A 8 10.84 -28.98 -40.50
N GLY A 9 9.83 -28.56 -41.18
CA GLY A 9 9.61 -28.19 -42.56
C GLY A 9 8.22 -27.57 -42.70
N ALA A 10 8.11 -26.65 -43.62
CA ALA A 10 6.90 -26.04 -44.10
C ALA A 10 6.10 -26.97 -45.00
N ALA A 11 4.79 -27.00 -44.87
CA ALA A 11 3.90 -27.55 -45.87
C ALA A 11 2.82 -26.52 -46.18
N LEU A 12 2.85 -25.98 -47.40
CA LEU A 12 1.78 -25.27 -48.05
C LEU A 12 0.64 -26.24 -48.38
N LEU A 13 -0.58 -25.85 -48.06
CA LEU A 13 -1.75 -26.38 -48.77
C LEU A 13 -2.64 -25.20 -49.20
N ALA A 14 -2.70 -24.97 -50.49
CA ALA A 14 -3.62 -24.09 -51.15
C ALA A 14 -4.96 -24.81 -51.29
N GLY A 15 -6.05 -24.13 -50.97
CA GLY A 15 -7.43 -24.58 -51.20
C GLY A 15 -8.30 -23.42 -51.64
N THR A 16 -8.87 -23.58 -52.78
CA THR A 16 -9.58 -22.66 -53.70
C THR A 16 -10.88 -22.08 -53.17
N ALA A 17 -11.06 -20.81 -53.52
CA ALA A 17 -12.23 -19.97 -53.84
C ALA A 17 -13.65 -20.53 -53.72
N GLY A 18 -14.48 -19.77 -53.04
CA GLY A 18 -15.94 -19.66 -53.27
C GLY A 18 -16.38 -18.21 -53.11
N HIS A 19 -16.76 -17.62 -54.23
CA HIS A 19 -17.36 -16.29 -54.28
C HIS A 19 -18.78 -16.33 -53.69
N ASP A 20 -19.10 -15.40 -52.80
CA ASP A 20 -20.47 -14.90 -52.75
C ASP A 20 -20.48 -13.40 -52.43
N SER A 21 -21.13 -12.69 -53.32
CA SER A 21 -21.25 -11.24 -53.37
C SER A 21 -22.46 -10.79 -52.57
N ARG A 22 -22.29 -9.92 -51.60
CA ARG A 22 -23.35 -8.96 -51.19
C ARG A 22 -22.75 -7.61 -50.84
N MET A 23 -23.25 -6.60 -51.55
CA MET A 23 -23.01 -5.18 -51.40
C MET A 23 -23.41 -4.70 -49.99
N GLY A 24 -22.54 -3.93 -49.35
CA GLY A 24 -22.82 -3.18 -48.14
C GLY A 24 -22.16 -1.81 -48.20
N ALA A 25 -22.87 -0.81 -47.88
CA ALA A 25 -22.73 0.62 -48.09
C ALA A 25 -21.36 1.22 -47.67
N ALA A 26 -20.86 2.12 -48.52
CA ALA A 26 -19.73 2.99 -48.27
C ALA A 26 -20.05 4.02 -47.18
N VAL A 27 -19.31 3.98 -46.08
CA VAL A 27 -19.23 5.09 -45.12
C VAL A 27 -18.04 5.96 -45.51
N SER A 28 -18.31 7.21 -45.87
CA SER A 28 -17.32 8.22 -46.20
C SER A 28 -16.51 8.58 -44.93
N GLY A 29 -15.28 8.13 -44.83
CA GLY A 29 -14.35 8.53 -43.81
C GLY A 29 -13.77 9.91 -44.11
N SER A 30 -13.98 10.87 -43.24
CA SER A 30 -13.29 12.14 -43.25
C SER A 30 -11.82 11.93 -42.86
N ARG A 31 -10.90 12.32 -43.76
CA ARG A 31 -9.45 12.36 -43.50
C ARG A 31 -9.16 13.46 -42.50
N VAL A 32 -8.56 13.11 -41.36
CA VAL A 32 -7.93 14.06 -40.47
C VAL A 32 -6.42 14.00 -40.76
N ILE A 33 -5.89 15.06 -41.37
CA ILE A 33 -4.45 15.24 -41.59
C ILE A 33 -3.95 16.05 -40.41
N ASP A 34 -2.97 15.50 -39.66
CA ASP A 34 -2.29 16.26 -38.62
C ASP A 34 -1.17 17.18 -39.22
N SER A 35 -0.64 18.06 -38.39
CA SER A 35 0.36 19.05 -38.78
C SER A 35 1.73 18.49 -39.21
N CYS A 36 1.94 17.18 -39.16
CA CYS A 36 3.20 16.51 -39.56
C CYS A 36 3.12 15.82 -40.93
N GLY A 37 1.96 15.78 -41.60
CA GLY A 37 1.81 15.15 -42.90
C GLY A 37 1.90 13.62 -42.93
N CYS A 38 1.71 12.97 -41.80
CA CYS A 38 1.72 11.50 -41.71
C CYS A 38 0.29 10.95 -41.99
N ASP A 39 0.17 10.16 -43.07
CA ASP A 39 -1.04 9.38 -43.36
C ASP A 39 -1.14 8.24 -42.33
N PHE A 40 -1.90 8.42 -41.29
CA PHE A 40 -2.34 7.30 -40.45
C PHE A 40 -3.43 6.55 -41.22
N GLN A 41 -3.06 5.47 -41.89
CA GLN A 41 -4.06 4.48 -42.29
C GLN A 41 -4.79 4.00 -41.04
N ALA A 42 -6.12 4.04 -41.05
CA ALA A 42 -6.90 3.50 -39.96
C ALA A 42 -6.44 2.09 -39.65
N VAL A 43 -5.96 1.90 -38.43
CA VAL A 43 -5.55 0.57 -37.91
C VAL A 43 -6.75 -0.34 -38.11
N ASP A 44 -6.53 -1.47 -38.76
CA ASP A 44 -7.53 -2.47 -39.09
C ASP A 44 -8.40 -2.76 -37.85
N ALA A 45 -9.70 -2.58 -38.01
CA ALA A 45 -10.70 -2.81 -36.98
C ALA A 45 -10.84 -4.30 -36.54
N SER A 46 -9.92 -5.18 -37.00
CA SER A 46 -9.88 -6.58 -36.57
C SER A 46 -9.50 -6.78 -35.07
N TYR A 47 -8.97 -5.75 -34.42
CA TYR A 47 -8.89 -5.65 -32.96
C TYR A 47 -10.14 -5.00 -32.36
N ALA A 48 -11.23 -4.94 -33.08
CA ALA A 48 -12.47 -4.40 -32.56
C ALA A 48 -12.88 -5.23 -31.33
N TYR A 49 -12.82 -4.57 -30.20
CA TYR A 49 -13.46 -4.92 -28.97
C TYR A 49 -14.85 -5.50 -29.28
N HIS A 50 -15.07 -6.80 -29.02
CA HIS A 50 -16.37 -7.46 -29.21
C HIS A 50 -17.22 -7.21 -27.96
N PRO A 51 -18.07 -6.18 -27.92
CA PRO A 51 -18.85 -5.84 -26.72
C PRO A 51 -19.85 -6.94 -26.35
N GLU A 52 -20.29 -7.75 -27.32
CA GLU A 52 -21.29 -8.82 -27.10
C GLU A 52 -20.73 -9.98 -26.23
N GLY A 53 -19.50 -10.43 -26.45
CA GLY A 53 -18.88 -11.47 -25.64
C GLY A 53 -18.57 -11.01 -24.20
N GLN A 54 -18.32 -9.71 -24.03
CA GLN A 54 -18.10 -9.13 -22.70
C GLN A 54 -19.42 -8.89 -21.96
N ALA A 55 -20.50 -8.55 -22.66
CA ALA A 55 -21.83 -8.41 -22.08
C ALA A 55 -22.29 -9.74 -21.47
N ALA A 56 -22.13 -10.85 -22.19
CA ALA A 56 -22.48 -12.19 -21.69
C ALA A 56 -21.62 -12.63 -20.50
N GLY A 57 -20.31 -12.36 -20.52
CA GLY A 57 -19.41 -12.62 -19.38
C GLY A 57 -19.75 -11.76 -18.16
N ARG A 58 -20.10 -10.50 -18.37
CA ARG A 58 -20.55 -9.60 -17.29
C ARG A 58 -21.89 -10.03 -16.71
N GLU A 59 -22.85 -10.45 -17.54
CA GLU A 59 -24.16 -10.93 -17.07
C GLU A 59 -24.04 -12.19 -16.22
N ALA A 60 -23.16 -13.12 -16.56
CA ALA A 60 -22.93 -14.34 -15.76
C ALA A 60 -22.43 -14.05 -14.34
N PHE A 61 -21.79 -12.90 -14.11
CA PHE A 61 -21.27 -12.48 -12.81
C PHE A 61 -22.06 -11.35 -12.12
N ARG A 62 -23.11 -10.84 -12.76
CA ARG A 62 -23.94 -9.76 -12.20
C ARG A 62 -24.90 -10.22 -11.12
N ASP A 63 -25.32 -11.47 -11.15
CA ASP A 63 -26.27 -11.99 -10.17
C ASP A 63 -25.85 -13.38 -9.68
N LEU A 64 -24.97 -13.42 -8.67
CA LEU A 64 -24.66 -14.63 -7.91
C LEU A 64 -25.56 -14.79 -6.68
N GLY A 65 -26.70 -14.10 -6.64
CA GLY A 65 -27.73 -14.31 -5.63
C GLY A 65 -27.58 -13.47 -4.37
N SER A 66 -26.64 -12.50 -4.31
CA SER A 66 -26.56 -11.58 -3.17
C SER A 66 -27.67 -10.52 -3.22
N GLY A 67 -28.22 -10.22 -4.40
CA GLY A 67 -29.16 -9.14 -4.62
C GLY A 67 -28.55 -7.73 -4.45
N LEU A 68 -27.25 -7.65 -4.18
CA LEU A 68 -26.50 -6.39 -4.07
C LEU A 68 -25.89 -6.01 -5.39
N THR A 69 -25.93 -4.71 -5.69
CA THR A 69 -25.34 -4.14 -6.91
C THR A 69 -24.72 -2.79 -6.58
N ILE A 70 -23.48 -2.55 -7.03
CA ILE A 70 -22.85 -1.24 -6.94
C ILE A 70 -23.58 -0.27 -7.86
N THR A 71 -24.09 0.84 -7.32
CA THR A 71 -24.84 1.86 -8.05
C THR A 71 -24.06 3.13 -8.25
N ASN A 72 -23.07 3.40 -7.41
CA ASN A 72 -22.28 4.61 -7.51
C ASN A 72 -20.88 4.41 -6.94
N LEU A 73 -19.91 5.16 -7.51
CA LEU A 73 -18.55 5.31 -7.01
C LEU A 73 -18.24 6.80 -6.90
N LYS A 74 -17.82 7.22 -5.73
CA LYS A 74 -17.33 8.59 -5.47
C LYS A 74 -15.89 8.54 -4.97
N VAL A 75 -15.11 9.54 -5.38
CA VAL A 75 -13.72 9.72 -4.94
C VAL A 75 -13.60 11.10 -4.31
N PHE A 76 -12.97 11.15 -3.14
CA PHE A 76 -12.74 12.38 -2.37
C PHE A 76 -11.24 12.59 -2.22
N GLY A 77 -10.75 13.73 -2.69
CA GLY A 77 -9.44 14.24 -2.28
C GLY A 77 -9.63 15.13 -1.05
N VAL A 78 -8.84 14.89 0.00
CA VAL A 78 -8.97 15.62 1.28
C VAL A 78 -7.60 16.10 1.72
N SER A 79 -7.43 17.41 1.87
CA SER A 79 -6.17 18.02 2.30
C SER A 79 -6.31 18.64 3.68
N LEU A 80 -5.58 18.12 4.68
CA LEU A 80 -5.58 18.73 6.02
C LEU A 80 -4.90 20.11 6.01
N THR A 81 -3.94 20.29 5.11
CA THR A 81 -3.28 21.57 4.85
C THR A 81 -3.23 21.83 3.34
N PRO A 82 -3.24 23.11 2.89
CA PRO A 82 -3.24 23.44 1.46
C PRO A 82 -2.02 22.93 0.67
N HIS A 83 -0.94 22.57 1.35
CA HIS A 83 0.35 22.19 0.74
C HIS A 83 0.79 20.80 1.20
N SER A 84 -0.16 19.89 1.49
CA SER A 84 0.16 18.51 1.83
C SER A 84 0.71 17.77 0.60
N ASP A 85 1.80 17.07 0.76
CA ASP A 85 2.31 16.06 -0.19
C ASP A 85 1.49 14.76 -0.12
N ARG A 86 0.69 14.59 0.94
CA ARG A 86 -0.17 13.46 1.28
C ARG A 86 -1.64 13.85 1.43
N PRO A 87 -2.32 14.40 0.41
CA PRO A 87 -3.77 14.52 0.47
C PRO A 87 -4.37 13.13 0.53
N TYR A 88 -5.33 12.91 1.44
CA TYR A 88 -6.04 11.65 1.48
C TYR A 88 -6.90 11.44 0.25
N VAL A 89 -6.95 10.21 -0.24
CA VAL A 89 -7.81 9.79 -1.34
C VAL A 89 -8.79 8.74 -0.82
N PHE A 90 -10.02 9.15 -0.56
CA PHE A 90 -11.07 8.26 -0.07
C PHE A 90 -11.97 7.79 -1.20
N VAL A 91 -12.36 6.53 -1.14
CA VAL A 91 -13.30 5.89 -2.05
C VAL A 91 -14.59 5.58 -1.32
N LYS A 92 -15.72 5.90 -1.94
CA LYS A 92 -17.05 5.53 -1.48
C LYS A 92 -17.76 4.72 -2.56
N LEU A 93 -18.19 3.52 -2.21
CA LEU A 93 -19.09 2.70 -3.03
C LEU A 93 -20.49 2.71 -2.43
N GLU A 94 -21.50 2.94 -3.24
CA GLU A 94 -22.92 2.90 -2.85
C GLU A 94 -23.62 1.74 -3.55
N THR A 95 -24.57 1.09 -2.87
CA THR A 95 -25.30 -0.06 -3.40
C THR A 95 -26.80 0.22 -3.57
N ASN A 96 -27.47 -0.62 -4.36
CA ASN A 96 -28.93 -0.56 -4.58
C ASN A 96 -29.77 -0.78 -3.31
N GLN A 97 -29.18 -1.34 -2.23
CA GLN A 97 -29.85 -1.57 -0.94
C GLN A 97 -29.43 -0.56 0.13
N GLY A 98 -28.72 0.53 -0.25
CA GLY A 98 -28.33 1.58 0.68
C GLY A 98 -27.11 1.26 1.55
N LEU A 99 -26.46 0.10 1.37
CA LEU A 99 -25.17 -0.16 2.00
C LEU A 99 -24.09 0.71 1.33
N VAL A 100 -23.21 1.25 2.16
CA VAL A 100 -22.10 2.11 1.74
C VAL A 100 -20.80 1.51 2.25
N GLY A 101 -19.80 1.39 1.38
CA GLY A 101 -18.44 1.02 1.73
C GLY A 101 -17.47 2.16 1.53
N TRP A 102 -16.50 2.25 2.44
CA TRP A 102 -15.44 3.22 2.40
C TRP A 102 -14.07 2.54 2.30
N GLY A 103 -13.15 3.18 1.57
CA GLY A 103 -11.77 2.74 1.48
C GLY A 103 -10.83 3.92 1.23
N GLU A 104 -9.55 3.65 1.24
CA GLU A 104 -8.49 4.65 1.07
C GLU A 104 -7.42 4.17 0.10
N GLY A 105 -7.10 5.04 -0.87
CA GLY A 105 -6.03 4.84 -1.85
C GLY A 105 -5.02 5.98 -1.82
N THR A 106 -4.73 6.53 -0.65
CA THR A 106 -3.73 7.60 -0.49
C THR A 106 -2.37 7.14 -1.00
N LEU A 107 -1.69 8.03 -1.75
CA LEU A 107 -0.33 7.83 -2.25
C LEU A 107 0.36 9.19 -2.31
N GLU A 108 1.52 9.29 -1.64
CA GLU A 108 2.30 10.51 -1.54
C GLU A 108 2.68 11.06 -2.92
N GLY A 109 2.51 12.35 -3.07
CA GLY A 109 2.86 13.08 -4.29
C GLY A 109 2.09 12.66 -5.54
N LYS A 110 1.10 11.74 -5.45
CA LYS A 110 0.37 11.16 -6.58
C LYS A 110 -1.16 11.13 -6.42
N ALA A 111 -1.71 11.80 -5.42
CA ALA A 111 -3.15 11.76 -5.10
C ALA A 111 -4.05 11.99 -6.35
N GLN A 112 -3.77 13.01 -7.18
CA GLN A 112 -4.54 13.26 -8.40
C GLN A 112 -4.52 12.09 -9.38
N SER A 113 -3.35 11.44 -9.55
CA SER A 113 -3.20 10.29 -10.46
C SER A 113 -4.00 9.10 -9.95
N VAL A 114 -3.99 8.85 -8.63
CA VAL A 114 -4.79 7.77 -8.01
C VAL A 114 -6.28 8.05 -8.13
N MET A 115 -6.72 9.29 -7.87
CA MET A 115 -8.13 9.68 -8.03
C MET A 115 -8.63 9.43 -9.46
N SER A 116 -7.83 9.79 -10.47
CA SER A 116 -8.15 9.53 -11.88
C SER A 116 -8.19 8.03 -12.17
N CYS A 117 -7.22 7.27 -11.70
CA CYS A 117 -7.17 5.82 -11.88
C CYS A 117 -8.37 5.09 -11.24
N ILE A 118 -8.83 5.55 -10.08
CA ILE A 118 -10.07 5.03 -9.45
C ILE A 118 -11.28 5.29 -10.36
N GLN A 119 -11.37 6.47 -10.97
CA GLN A 119 -12.47 6.80 -11.89
C GLN A 119 -12.46 5.94 -13.16
N ASP A 120 -11.29 5.53 -13.66
CA ASP A 120 -11.18 4.64 -14.83
C ASP A 120 -11.84 3.28 -14.58
N PHE A 121 -11.93 2.82 -13.32
CA PHE A 121 -12.62 1.58 -12.95
C PHE A 121 -14.14 1.71 -12.81
N ARG A 122 -14.69 2.93 -12.87
CA ARG A 122 -16.10 3.21 -12.61
C ARG A 122 -17.05 2.36 -13.47
N ASP A 123 -16.87 2.38 -14.78
CA ASP A 123 -17.79 1.72 -15.71
C ASP A 123 -17.78 0.20 -15.55
N PHE A 124 -16.66 -0.35 -15.11
CA PHE A 124 -16.53 -1.76 -14.77
C PHE A 124 -17.25 -2.10 -13.45
N LEU A 125 -17.14 -1.27 -12.44
CA LEU A 125 -17.68 -1.52 -11.09
C LEU A 125 -19.20 -1.33 -11.03
N ILE A 126 -19.76 -0.31 -11.72
CA ILE A 126 -21.18 -0.06 -11.69
C ILE A 126 -21.95 -1.24 -12.30
N GLY A 127 -22.93 -1.74 -11.56
CA GLY A 127 -23.73 -2.92 -11.92
C GLY A 127 -23.11 -4.25 -11.47
N SER A 128 -21.92 -4.26 -10.90
CA SER A 128 -21.26 -5.46 -10.35
C SER A 128 -21.76 -5.78 -8.93
N ASP A 129 -21.72 -7.06 -8.56
CA ASP A 129 -22.00 -7.53 -7.20
C ASP A 129 -20.79 -7.28 -6.28
N PRO A 130 -20.91 -6.41 -5.25
CA PRO A 130 -19.79 -6.09 -4.34
C PRO A 130 -19.34 -7.26 -3.48
N MET A 131 -20.13 -8.35 -3.38
CA MET A 131 -19.75 -9.53 -2.62
C MET A 131 -18.65 -10.35 -3.29
N GLN A 132 -18.39 -10.11 -4.59
CA GLN A 132 -17.37 -10.81 -5.37
C GLN A 132 -16.01 -10.10 -5.30
N VAL A 133 -15.54 -9.81 -4.10
CA VAL A 133 -14.33 -8.98 -3.86
C VAL A 133 -13.13 -9.46 -4.67
N GLU A 134 -12.81 -10.75 -4.62
CA GLU A 134 -11.66 -11.31 -5.34
C GLU A 134 -11.80 -11.21 -6.87
N HIS A 135 -12.99 -11.50 -7.39
CA HIS A 135 -13.25 -11.38 -8.83
C HIS A 135 -13.05 -9.94 -9.31
N LEU A 136 -13.58 -8.97 -8.56
CA LEU A 136 -13.43 -7.54 -8.88
C LEU A 136 -11.97 -7.10 -8.77
N TRP A 137 -11.26 -7.56 -7.74
CA TRP A 137 -9.83 -7.30 -7.57
C TRP A 137 -9.03 -7.80 -8.77
N GLN A 138 -9.21 -9.08 -9.13
CA GLN A 138 -8.49 -9.69 -10.26
C GLN A 138 -8.83 -9.00 -11.58
N SER A 139 -10.09 -8.63 -11.77
CA SER A 139 -10.50 -7.93 -12.98
C SER A 139 -9.84 -6.56 -13.10
N MET A 140 -9.80 -5.77 -12.03
CA MET A 140 -9.12 -4.48 -12.03
C MET A 140 -7.61 -4.62 -12.31
N TYR A 141 -6.97 -5.62 -11.70
CA TYR A 141 -5.54 -5.85 -11.85
C TYR A 141 -5.18 -6.39 -13.24
N VAL A 142 -5.89 -7.41 -13.72
CA VAL A 142 -5.57 -8.10 -14.98
C VAL A 142 -5.94 -7.23 -16.20
N HIS A 143 -7.10 -6.56 -16.16
CA HIS A 143 -7.56 -5.73 -17.28
C HIS A 143 -6.85 -4.38 -17.37
N SER A 144 -6.06 -4.00 -16.38
CA SER A 144 -5.16 -2.84 -16.50
C SER A 144 -4.08 -3.04 -17.57
N PHE A 145 -3.90 -4.23 -18.12
CA PHE A 145 -2.90 -4.65 -19.09
C PHE A 145 -1.45 -4.40 -18.60
N TYR A 146 -1.05 -3.14 -18.38
CA TYR A 146 0.19 -2.76 -17.70
C TYR A 146 -0.04 -2.84 -16.19
N ARG A 147 0.20 -4.02 -15.62
CA ARG A 147 -0.10 -4.34 -14.23
C ARG A 147 0.94 -3.78 -13.30
N ALA A 148 0.56 -3.66 -12.03
CA ALA A 148 1.39 -3.16 -10.95
C ALA A 148 1.69 -1.65 -11.05
N GLY A 149 2.59 -1.20 -10.19
CA GLY A 149 2.89 0.20 -9.98
C GLY A 149 2.00 0.84 -8.88
N PRO A 150 2.55 1.82 -8.16
CA PRO A 150 1.90 2.32 -6.94
C PRO A 150 0.56 3.02 -7.22
N VAL A 151 0.39 3.70 -8.36
CA VAL A 151 -0.89 4.37 -8.69
C VAL A 151 -2.01 3.37 -8.88
N ILE A 152 -1.80 2.30 -9.67
CA ILE A 152 -2.80 1.24 -9.89
C ILE A 152 -3.01 0.47 -8.58
N GLY A 153 -1.93 0.15 -7.86
CA GLY A 153 -2.00 -0.54 -6.58
C GLY A 153 -2.86 0.21 -5.58
N SER A 154 -2.64 1.52 -5.42
CA SER A 154 -3.39 2.35 -4.49
C SER A 154 -4.85 2.55 -4.93
N ALA A 155 -5.12 2.66 -6.22
CA ALA A 155 -6.49 2.74 -6.72
C ALA A 155 -7.28 1.46 -6.42
N ILE A 156 -6.68 0.29 -6.67
CA ILE A 156 -7.28 -1.01 -6.35
C ILE A 156 -7.45 -1.16 -4.83
N SER A 157 -6.47 -0.72 -4.04
CA SER A 157 -6.52 -0.78 -2.57
C SER A 157 -7.73 -0.06 -2.00
N GLY A 158 -7.98 1.17 -2.45
CA GLY A 158 -9.12 1.95 -1.98
C GLY A 158 -10.47 1.29 -2.35
N ILE A 159 -10.58 0.74 -3.55
CA ILE A 159 -11.78 0.04 -3.99
C ILE A 159 -11.96 -1.28 -3.22
N ASP A 160 -10.90 -2.06 -3.03
CA ASP A 160 -10.91 -3.33 -2.30
C ASP A 160 -11.36 -3.16 -0.85
N GLN A 161 -10.81 -2.16 -0.15
CA GLN A 161 -11.23 -1.82 1.22
C GLN A 161 -12.72 -1.49 1.29
N ALA A 162 -13.24 -0.69 0.34
CA ALA A 162 -14.65 -0.35 0.26
C ALA A 162 -15.55 -1.57 -0.02
N LEU A 163 -15.08 -2.52 -0.84
CA LEU A 163 -15.78 -3.77 -1.09
C LEU A 163 -15.84 -4.67 0.17
N TRP A 164 -14.72 -4.78 0.89
CA TRP A 164 -14.70 -5.50 2.16
C TRP A 164 -15.58 -4.86 3.23
N ASP A 165 -15.64 -3.51 3.28
CA ASP A 165 -16.54 -2.80 4.18
C ASP A 165 -18.00 -3.12 3.89
N ILE A 166 -18.43 -3.09 2.60
CA ILE A 166 -19.77 -3.51 2.19
C ILE A 166 -20.02 -4.96 2.59
N ARG A 167 -19.08 -5.86 2.31
CA ARG A 167 -19.22 -7.28 2.61
C ARG A 167 -19.41 -7.54 4.10
N GLY A 168 -18.61 -6.89 4.94
CA GLY A 168 -18.75 -7.01 6.40
C GLY A 168 -20.08 -6.44 6.90
N LYS A 169 -20.53 -5.30 6.36
CA LYS A 169 -21.84 -4.70 6.67
C LYS A 169 -23.01 -5.59 6.21
N ALA A 170 -22.94 -6.13 5.00
CA ALA A 170 -23.96 -7.02 4.47
C ALA A 170 -24.13 -8.32 5.31
N LEU A 171 -23.03 -8.83 5.84
CA LEU A 171 -23.02 -10.03 6.70
C LEU A 171 -23.14 -9.70 8.19
N ASN A 172 -23.22 -8.40 8.54
CA ASN A 172 -23.32 -7.89 9.91
C ASN A 172 -22.19 -8.36 10.84
N VAL A 173 -20.95 -8.39 10.34
CA VAL A 173 -19.75 -8.75 11.10
C VAL A 173 -18.58 -7.82 10.77
N PRO A 174 -17.63 -7.59 11.71
CA PRO A 174 -16.36 -6.96 11.41
C PRO A 174 -15.54 -7.76 10.38
N VAL A 175 -14.78 -7.09 9.53
CA VAL A 175 -14.02 -7.75 8.46
C VAL A 175 -13.02 -8.78 8.99
N TYR A 176 -12.37 -8.56 10.13
CA TYR A 176 -11.42 -9.54 10.67
C TYR A 176 -12.07 -10.90 10.98
N GLN A 177 -13.37 -10.95 11.30
CA GLN A 177 -14.08 -12.23 11.51
C GLN A 177 -14.26 -13.00 10.19
N LEU A 178 -14.41 -12.29 9.06
CA LEU A 178 -14.44 -12.91 7.74
C LEU A 178 -13.09 -13.49 7.33
N LEU A 179 -12.00 -12.93 7.87
CA LEU A 179 -10.63 -13.40 7.66
C LEU A 179 -10.19 -14.47 8.66
N GLY A 180 -11.05 -14.82 9.65
CA GLY A 180 -10.79 -15.89 10.63
C GLY A 180 -10.20 -15.42 11.96
N GLY A 181 -10.07 -14.10 12.18
CA GLY A 181 -9.59 -13.52 13.45
C GLY A 181 -10.70 -13.36 14.52
N PRO A 182 -10.38 -12.80 15.69
CA PRO A 182 -9.06 -12.30 16.03
C PRO A 182 -8.16 -13.37 16.68
N PHE A 183 -6.85 -13.28 16.45
CA PHE A 183 -5.85 -14.08 17.19
C PHE A 183 -5.61 -13.54 18.61
N ASP A 184 -5.65 -12.22 18.78
CA ASP A 184 -5.53 -11.55 20.09
C ASP A 184 -6.73 -10.64 20.34
N ALA A 185 -7.61 -11.02 21.24
CA ALA A 185 -8.81 -10.25 21.56
C ALA A 185 -8.53 -8.97 22.37
N ARG A 186 -7.31 -8.77 22.87
CA ARG A 186 -6.93 -7.57 23.62
C ARG A 186 -6.74 -6.34 22.73
N GLY A 187 -6.66 -6.52 21.42
CA GLY A 187 -6.39 -5.47 20.44
C GLY A 187 -5.01 -5.61 19.79
N ILE A 188 -4.71 -4.73 18.86
CA ILE A 188 -3.52 -4.76 18.03
C ILE A 188 -2.39 -4.02 18.73
N ARG A 189 -1.26 -4.69 19.01
CA ARG A 189 -0.04 -4.06 19.51
C ARG A 189 0.47 -3.07 18.47
N GLY A 190 0.73 -1.84 18.90
CA GLY A 190 1.24 -0.79 18.02
C GLY A 190 2.57 -0.22 18.48
N TYR A 191 3.24 0.46 17.58
CA TYR A 191 4.36 1.34 17.88
C TYR A 191 4.10 2.75 17.34
N TYR A 192 4.67 3.76 17.98
CA TYR A 192 4.66 5.11 17.43
C TYR A 192 5.89 5.35 16.56
N HIS A 193 5.69 5.96 15.41
CA HIS A 193 6.76 6.60 14.66
C HIS A 193 7.12 7.92 15.33
N VAL A 194 8.40 8.13 15.62
CA VAL A 194 8.94 9.33 16.26
C VAL A 194 9.71 10.14 15.22
N GLU A 195 9.23 11.34 14.91
CA GLU A 195 9.83 12.17 13.84
C GLU A 195 11.25 12.64 14.17
N SER A 196 11.51 13.04 15.40
CA SER A 196 12.85 13.46 15.83
C SER A 196 13.02 13.45 17.34
N VAL A 197 14.23 13.18 17.78
CA VAL A 197 14.70 13.39 19.17
C VAL A 197 16.06 14.08 19.10
N ALA A 198 16.15 15.29 19.64
CA ALA A 198 17.37 16.10 19.55
C ALA A 198 18.20 16.01 20.85
N THR A 199 17.55 15.93 22.02
CA THR A 199 18.18 16.04 23.32
C THR A 199 17.96 14.82 24.20
N ALA A 200 18.70 14.71 25.28
CA ALA A 200 18.48 13.69 26.31
C ALA A 200 17.14 13.90 27.05
N GLU A 201 16.73 15.15 27.19
CA GLU A 201 15.45 15.53 27.78
C GLU A 201 14.28 15.06 26.91
N ASP A 202 14.38 15.20 25.57
CA ASP A 202 13.38 14.67 24.64
C ASP A 202 13.22 13.15 24.78
N LEU A 203 14.33 12.42 24.87
CA LEU A 203 14.34 10.97 25.07
C LEU A 203 13.72 10.57 26.41
N ALA A 204 14.05 11.28 27.50
CA ALA A 204 13.48 11.02 28.81
C ALA A 204 11.96 11.27 28.82
N GLN A 205 11.52 12.35 28.21
CA GLN A 205 10.10 12.68 28.07
C GLN A 205 9.36 11.65 27.19
N LEU A 206 9.96 11.26 26.07
CA LEU A 206 9.42 10.24 25.17
C LEU A 206 9.26 8.90 25.90
N ARG A 207 10.30 8.46 26.63
CA ARG A 207 10.26 7.25 27.45
C ARG A 207 9.14 7.30 28.49
N ALA A 208 9.05 8.39 29.25
CA ALA A 208 8.02 8.57 30.27
C ALA A 208 6.61 8.48 29.66
N THR A 209 6.40 9.16 28.54
CA THR A 209 5.12 9.14 27.83
C THR A 209 4.77 7.76 27.29
N ALA A 210 5.74 7.06 26.65
CA ALA A 210 5.53 5.71 26.14
C ALA A 210 5.14 4.75 27.26
N LEU A 211 5.87 4.75 28.38
CA LEU A 211 5.57 3.89 29.53
C LEU A 211 4.21 4.22 30.15
N GLN A 212 3.85 5.50 30.26
CA GLN A 212 2.53 5.93 30.75
C GLN A 212 1.38 5.44 29.88
N GLN A 213 1.61 5.34 28.56
CA GLN A 213 0.62 4.89 27.58
C GLN A 213 0.68 3.37 27.33
N GLY A 214 1.54 2.62 28.05
CA GLY A 214 1.74 1.20 27.84
C GLY A 214 2.42 0.84 26.51
N VAL A 215 3.00 1.82 25.81
CA VAL A 215 3.68 1.62 24.53
C VAL A 215 5.07 1.02 24.78
N SER A 216 5.32 -0.14 24.22
CA SER A 216 6.56 -0.89 24.40
C SER A 216 7.48 -0.89 23.19
N CYS A 217 7.11 -0.21 22.10
CA CYS A 217 7.92 -0.13 20.90
C CYS A 217 7.82 1.27 20.26
N LEU A 218 8.96 1.77 19.76
CA LEU A 218 9.07 3.04 19.05
C LEU A 218 9.90 2.85 17.78
N LYS A 219 9.50 3.50 16.67
CA LYS A 219 10.30 3.59 15.44
C LYS A 219 10.89 4.99 15.30
N LEU A 220 12.17 5.07 14.98
CA LEU A 220 12.88 6.33 14.75
C LEU A 220 13.59 6.27 13.40
N GLY A 221 13.64 7.40 12.70
CA GLY A 221 14.55 7.60 11.57
C GLY A 221 15.98 7.87 12.03
N LEU A 222 16.95 7.69 11.13
CA LEU A 222 18.30 8.19 11.35
C LEU A 222 18.32 9.73 11.28
N PRO A 223 19.25 10.39 12.01
CA PRO A 223 19.39 11.84 11.90
C PRO A 223 19.76 12.21 10.47
N ASP A 224 18.91 12.99 9.88
CA ASP A 224 18.97 13.36 8.47
C ASP A 224 19.09 14.89 8.34
N SER A 225 20.16 15.42 8.88
CA SER A 225 20.38 16.87 8.89
C SER A 225 20.59 17.46 7.50
N ASP A 226 20.98 16.63 6.51
CA ASP A 226 21.49 17.16 5.23
C ASP A 226 20.95 16.42 4.00
N TYR A 227 19.96 15.51 4.15
CA TYR A 227 19.42 14.65 3.07
C TYR A 227 20.53 13.98 2.23
N GLU A 228 21.66 13.71 2.82
CA GLU A 228 22.79 13.08 2.17
C GLU A 228 22.83 11.59 2.48
N TRP A 229 23.23 10.81 1.49
CA TRP A 229 23.59 9.42 1.71
C TRP A 229 24.67 9.30 2.79
N ILE A 230 24.53 8.33 3.68
CA ILE A 230 25.53 8.03 4.69
C ILE A 230 26.64 7.22 4.00
N GLU A 231 27.69 7.88 3.51
CA GLU A 231 28.75 7.23 2.75
C GLU A 231 30.14 7.38 3.37
N THR A 232 30.27 8.20 4.40
CA THR A 232 31.56 8.45 5.06
C THR A 232 31.61 7.85 6.46
N ASN A 233 32.81 7.48 6.91
CA ASN A 233 33.01 7.00 8.28
C ASN A 233 32.48 7.99 9.32
N ALA A 234 32.67 9.29 9.12
CA ALA A 234 32.17 10.30 10.04
C ALA A 234 30.64 10.32 10.16
N LYS A 235 29.92 10.06 9.08
CA LYS A 235 28.45 9.96 9.06
C LYS A 235 28.00 8.67 9.73
N ILE A 236 28.65 7.54 9.45
CA ILE A 236 28.40 6.25 10.13
C ILE A 236 28.57 6.42 11.64
N GLU A 237 29.70 7.01 12.09
CA GLU A 237 29.94 7.27 13.50
C GLU A 237 28.87 8.17 14.15
N ARG A 238 28.39 9.19 13.43
CA ARG A 238 27.28 10.03 13.94
C ARG A 238 25.99 9.22 14.12
N ALA A 239 25.65 8.40 13.15
CA ALA A 239 24.48 7.52 13.22
C ALA A 239 24.60 6.52 14.38
N VAL A 240 25.76 5.88 14.55
CA VAL A 240 26.03 4.98 15.67
C VAL A 240 25.87 5.70 17.02
N ARG A 241 26.52 6.86 17.18
CA ARG A 241 26.40 7.65 18.42
C ARG A 241 24.96 8.11 18.68
N PHE A 242 24.20 8.43 17.64
CA PHE A 242 22.79 8.76 17.80
C PHE A 242 22.01 7.55 18.33
N MET A 243 22.17 6.39 17.73
CA MET A 243 21.49 5.16 18.15
C MET A 243 21.87 4.72 19.56
N GLN A 244 23.14 4.87 19.95
CA GLN A 244 23.60 4.62 21.32
C GLN A 244 22.86 5.52 22.32
N ARG A 245 22.80 6.85 22.04
CA ARG A 245 22.05 7.78 22.91
C ARG A 245 20.56 7.43 22.98
N VAL A 246 19.96 7.02 21.86
CA VAL A 246 18.54 6.59 21.84
C VAL A 246 18.34 5.38 22.75
N ARG A 247 19.20 4.35 22.66
CA ARG A 247 19.11 3.16 23.51
C ARG A 247 19.34 3.51 24.98
N GLU A 248 20.36 4.32 25.29
CA GLU A 248 20.62 4.80 26.64
C GLU A 248 19.43 5.58 27.22
N GLY A 249 18.81 6.47 26.46
CA GLY A 249 17.71 7.30 26.92
C GLY A 249 16.40 6.53 27.06
N LEU A 250 16.09 5.61 26.16
CA LEU A 250 14.87 4.81 26.20
C LEU A 250 14.99 3.59 27.15
N GLY A 251 16.21 3.09 27.38
CA GLY A 251 16.46 1.91 28.21
C GLY A 251 15.99 0.61 27.54
N ASP A 252 16.14 -0.51 28.26
CA ASP A 252 15.90 -1.86 27.71
C ASP A 252 14.43 -2.28 27.70
N SER A 253 13.56 -1.52 28.35
CA SER A 253 12.12 -1.84 28.45
C SER A 253 11.31 -1.40 27.23
N ILE A 254 11.92 -0.66 26.31
CA ILE A 254 11.29 -0.20 25.07
C ILE A 254 12.03 -0.82 23.89
N ASP A 255 11.30 -1.54 23.05
CA ASP A 255 11.80 -2.03 21.78
C ASP A 255 12.03 -0.84 20.82
N ILE A 256 13.14 -0.85 20.11
CA ILE A 256 13.51 0.20 19.17
C ILE A 256 13.59 -0.38 17.77
N ALA A 257 12.76 0.14 16.88
CA ALA A 257 12.88 -0.03 15.45
C ALA A 257 13.57 1.19 14.83
N VAL A 258 14.37 0.99 13.80
CA VAL A 258 15.07 2.08 13.12
C VAL A 258 14.85 2.00 11.64
N ASP A 259 14.40 3.11 11.06
CA ASP A 259 14.19 3.24 9.65
C ASP A 259 15.38 3.96 8.98
N PHE A 260 16.03 3.27 8.03
CA PHE A 260 17.10 3.84 7.23
C PHE A 260 16.57 4.51 5.96
N HIS A 261 15.30 4.28 5.63
CA HIS A 261 14.61 4.92 4.51
C HIS A 261 15.37 4.78 3.18
N ALA A 262 16.08 3.66 3.01
CA ALA A 262 16.92 3.37 1.83
C ALA A 262 17.96 4.45 1.46
N LYS A 263 18.34 5.32 2.40
CA LYS A 263 19.22 6.47 2.16
C LYS A 263 20.71 6.12 2.09
N MET A 264 21.05 4.85 1.92
CA MET A 264 22.45 4.41 1.82
C MET A 264 22.62 3.19 0.92
N GLY A 265 23.80 3.03 0.38
CA GLY A 265 24.14 1.84 -0.39
C GLY A 265 24.30 0.59 0.49
N PRO A 266 24.12 -0.63 -0.08
CA PRO A 266 24.15 -1.89 0.67
C PRO A 266 25.42 -2.14 1.49
N SER A 267 26.56 -1.64 1.00
CA SER A 267 27.86 -1.82 1.70
C SER A 267 27.91 -1.00 2.99
N VAL A 268 27.45 0.23 2.95
CA VAL A 268 27.40 1.14 4.10
C VAL A 268 26.37 0.66 5.11
N ALA A 269 25.18 0.26 4.63
CA ALA A 269 24.14 -0.33 5.46
C ALA A 269 24.68 -1.54 6.24
N SER A 270 25.43 -2.45 5.60
CA SER A 270 26.02 -3.60 6.25
C SER A 270 27.02 -3.23 7.37
N ILE A 271 27.77 -2.14 7.18
CA ILE A 271 28.70 -1.64 8.22
C ILE A 271 27.92 -1.05 9.39
N LEU A 272 26.97 -0.16 9.09
CA LEU A 272 26.17 0.51 10.14
C LEU A 272 25.37 -0.50 10.97
N ILE A 273 24.70 -1.45 10.33
CA ILE A 273 23.90 -2.49 11.00
C ILE A 273 24.81 -3.28 11.98
N LYS A 274 26.03 -3.64 11.54
CA LYS A 274 26.96 -4.37 12.39
C LYS A 274 27.39 -3.55 13.62
N GLU A 275 27.60 -2.26 13.48
CA GLU A 275 27.97 -1.36 14.58
C GLU A 275 26.83 -1.18 15.59
N VAL A 276 25.57 -1.29 15.16
CA VAL A 276 24.39 -1.13 16.03
C VAL A 276 23.81 -2.46 16.55
N GLU A 277 24.31 -3.61 16.11
CA GLU A 277 23.89 -4.93 16.63
C GLU A 277 23.86 -5.01 18.17
N PRO A 278 24.87 -4.48 18.91
CA PRO A 278 24.84 -4.52 20.37
C PRO A 278 23.68 -3.76 21.03
N LEU A 279 22.97 -2.94 20.27
CA LEU A 279 21.84 -2.17 20.77
C LEU A 279 20.52 -2.96 20.83
N ASN A 280 20.50 -4.21 20.38
CA ASN A 280 19.34 -5.11 20.41
C ASN A 280 18.08 -4.42 19.81
N LEU A 281 18.16 -4.00 18.56
CA LEU A 281 17.06 -3.39 17.85
C LEU A 281 15.96 -4.43 17.54
N LEU A 282 14.71 -4.02 17.57
CA LEU A 282 13.60 -4.86 17.15
C LEU A 282 13.72 -5.21 15.65
N PHE A 283 14.06 -4.20 14.84
CA PHE A 283 14.43 -4.35 13.43
C PHE A 283 15.13 -3.10 12.88
N VAL A 284 15.78 -3.28 11.75
CA VAL A 284 16.22 -2.21 10.85
C VAL A 284 15.36 -2.27 9.59
N GLU A 285 14.65 -1.18 9.32
CA GLU A 285 13.77 -1.01 8.17
C GLU A 285 14.53 -0.36 7.02
N GLU A 286 14.20 -0.77 5.79
CA GLU A 286 14.74 -0.28 4.52
C GLU A 286 16.26 0.00 4.54
N PRO A 287 17.11 -0.98 4.83
CA PRO A 287 18.56 -0.75 4.93
C PRO A 287 19.21 -0.34 3.62
N CYS A 288 18.57 -0.60 2.48
CA CYS A 288 19.04 -0.19 1.15
C CYS A 288 17.87 -0.05 0.18
N PRO A 289 18.08 0.57 -1.00
CA PRO A 289 17.04 0.71 -2.02
C PRO A 289 16.36 -0.61 -2.36
N PRO A 290 15.01 -0.64 -2.48
CA PRO A 290 14.23 -1.86 -2.60
C PRO A 290 14.37 -2.58 -3.96
N GLU A 291 14.93 -1.90 -4.98
CA GLU A 291 15.03 -2.43 -6.34
C GLU A 291 16.00 -3.62 -6.46
N ASN A 292 16.88 -3.81 -5.47
CA ASN A 292 17.85 -4.90 -5.48
C ASN A 292 17.63 -5.87 -4.32
N VAL A 293 16.70 -6.81 -4.52
CA VAL A 293 16.33 -7.80 -3.49
C VAL A 293 17.53 -8.68 -3.09
N GLN A 294 18.46 -8.97 -4.03
CA GLN A 294 19.65 -9.77 -3.73
C GLN A 294 20.64 -9.03 -2.82
N ALA A 295 20.71 -7.69 -2.94
CA ALA A 295 21.49 -6.89 -1.99
C ALA A 295 20.85 -6.92 -0.60
N MET A 296 19.52 -6.85 -0.50
CA MET A 296 18.78 -7.00 0.74
C MET A 296 19.04 -8.37 1.38
N ALA A 297 18.91 -9.46 0.62
CA ALA A 297 19.22 -10.82 1.08
C ALA A 297 20.67 -10.95 1.61
N LYS A 298 21.62 -10.29 0.93
CA LYS A 298 23.01 -10.28 1.37
C LYS A 298 23.21 -9.53 2.68
N ILE A 299 22.47 -8.44 2.92
CA ILE A 299 22.49 -7.71 4.20
C ILE A 299 21.91 -8.62 5.29
N ALA A 300 20.71 -9.15 5.08
CA ALA A 300 20.02 -10.01 6.05
C ALA A 300 20.89 -11.21 6.48
N SER A 301 21.58 -11.84 5.52
CA SER A 301 22.46 -12.99 5.82
C SER A 301 23.73 -12.67 6.64
N ARG A 302 24.02 -11.39 6.92
CA ARG A 302 25.27 -10.94 7.56
C ARG A 302 25.08 -10.33 8.93
N THR A 303 23.86 -10.25 9.40
CA THR A 303 23.52 -9.67 10.69
C THR A 303 22.59 -10.55 11.48
N THR A 304 22.59 -10.37 12.80
CA THR A 304 21.60 -10.95 13.72
C THR A 304 20.48 -9.95 14.05
N THR A 305 20.62 -8.69 13.64
CA THR A 305 19.54 -7.69 13.73
C THR A 305 18.47 -8.01 12.71
N PRO A 306 17.20 -8.17 13.09
CA PRO A 306 16.12 -8.43 12.14
C PRO A 306 16.02 -7.34 11.07
N ILE A 307 15.87 -7.73 9.82
CA ILE A 307 15.72 -6.84 8.67
C ILE A 307 14.27 -6.77 8.25
N ALA A 308 13.79 -5.54 8.07
CA ALA A 308 12.43 -5.25 7.66
C ALA A 308 12.40 -4.40 6.38
N THR A 309 11.43 -4.64 5.51
CA THR A 309 11.10 -3.79 4.35
C THR A 309 9.74 -4.17 3.78
N GLY A 310 9.18 -3.34 2.91
CA GLY A 310 7.97 -3.71 2.20
C GLY A 310 7.03 -2.58 1.85
N GLU A 311 7.16 -1.39 2.40
CA GLU A 311 6.25 -0.26 2.18
C GLU A 311 6.11 0.13 0.71
N ARG A 312 7.21 0.02 -0.07
CA ARG A 312 7.25 0.38 -1.50
C ARG A 312 6.88 -0.77 -2.42
N LEU A 313 6.42 -1.91 -1.90
CA LEU A 313 6.05 -3.07 -2.69
C LEU A 313 4.57 -3.02 -3.09
N VAL A 314 4.32 -3.36 -4.34
CA VAL A 314 2.97 -3.34 -4.92
C VAL A 314 2.54 -4.74 -5.32
N ALA A 315 1.32 -5.12 -4.96
CA ALA A 315 0.72 -6.43 -5.12
C ALA A 315 1.54 -7.56 -4.48
N ALA A 316 0.94 -8.72 -4.26
CA ALA A 316 1.63 -9.88 -3.73
C ALA A 316 2.84 -10.32 -4.58
N TYR A 317 2.79 -10.01 -5.87
CA TYR A 317 3.90 -10.29 -6.81
C TYR A 317 5.19 -9.52 -6.47
N GLY A 318 5.08 -8.28 -5.95
CA GLY A 318 6.23 -7.50 -5.53
C GLY A 318 6.95 -8.06 -4.30
N CYS A 319 6.23 -8.80 -3.46
CA CYS A 319 6.79 -9.40 -2.24
C CYS A 319 7.47 -10.76 -2.49
N ARG A 320 7.19 -11.37 -3.63
CA ARG A 320 7.56 -12.76 -3.91
C ARG A 320 9.05 -13.02 -3.78
N GLU A 321 9.88 -12.23 -4.45
CA GLU A 321 11.34 -12.45 -4.47
C GLU A 321 11.97 -12.27 -3.08
N LEU A 322 11.49 -11.30 -2.30
CA LEU A 322 11.94 -11.12 -0.91
C LEU A 322 11.67 -12.35 -0.06
N ILE A 323 10.49 -12.93 -0.20
CA ILE A 323 10.07 -14.13 0.54
C ILE A 323 10.88 -15.35 0.08
N GLU A 324 10.99 -15.57 -1.23
CA GLU A 324 11.70 -16.73 -1.81
C GLU A 324 13.21 -16.74 -1.47
N LEU A 325 13.83 -15.57 -1.36
CA LEU A 325 15.25 -15.43 -1.01
C LEU A 325 15.52 -15.36 0.49
N GLY A 326 14.47 -15.31 1.34
CA GLY A 326 14.66 -15.03 2.76
C GLY A 326 15.40 -13.70 3.00
N ALA A 327 15.04 -12.69 2.21
CA ALA A 327 15.74 -11.41 2.21
C ALA A 327 15.34 -10.50 3.38
N VAL A 328 14.32 -10.88 4.14
CA VAL A 328 13.80 -10.15 5.28
C VAL A 328 13.31 -11.10 6.37
N ASP A 329 13.33 -10.63 7.60
CA ASP A 329 12.73 -11.29 8.77
C ASP A 329 11.32 -10.76 9.04
N ILE A 330 11.05 -9.53 8.59
CA ILE A 330 9.80 -8.82 8.81
C ILE A 330 9.38 -8.13 7.50
N LEU A 331 8.13 -8.35 7.09
CA LEU A 331 7.57 -7.73 5.90
C LEU A 331 6.58 -6.62 6.28
N GLN A 332 6.75 -5.44 5.67
CA GLN A 332 6.07 -4.20 6.04
C GLN A 332 5.25 -3.63 4.88
N THR A 333 4.52 -4.48 4.17
CA THR A 333 3.67 -4.03 3.06
C THR A 333 2.57 -3.08 3.54
N ASP A 334 2.38 -1.98 2.83
CA ASP A 334 1.31 -1.02 3.10
C ASP A 334 0.01 -1.44 2.42
N ILE A 335 -1.09 -1.42 3.18
CA ILE A 335 -2.42 -1.79 2.69
C ILE A 335 -2.89 -0.88 1.55
N ASN A 336 -2.49 0.40 1.56
CA ASN A 336 -2.90 1.37 0.56
C ASN A 336 -2.15 1.21 -0.77
N HIS A 337 -1.04 0.45 -0.81
CA HIS A 337 -0.22 0.28 -2.01
C HIS A 337 -0.20 -1.16 -2.52
N VAL A 338 -0.30 -2.13 -1.62
CA VAL A 338 -0.20 -3.56 -1.98
C VAL A 338 -1.42 -4.10 -2.72
N GLY A 339 -2.54 -3.39 -2.70
CA GLY A 339 -3.81 -3.82 -3.32
C GLY A 339 -4.90 -4.15 -2.30
N GLY A 340 -4.90 -3.48 -1.15
CA GLY A 340 -5.95 -3.55 -0.15
C GLY A 340 -5.88 -4.78 0.76
N ILE A 341 -7.00 -5.07 1.42
CA ILE A 341 -7.17 -6.19 2.37
C ILE A 341 -6.90 -7.53 1.68
N SER A 342 -7.45 -7.71 0.47
CA SER A 342 -7.31 -8.97 -0.28
C SER A 342 -5.86 -9.31 -0.59
N ALA A 343 -5.04 -8.33 -0.95
CA ALA A 343 -3.64 -8.54 -1.26
C ALA A 343 -2.78 -8.67 0.01
N LEU A 344 -2.97 -7.80 1.01
CA LEU A 344 -2.24 -7.86 2.27
C LEU A 344 -2.44 -9.20 2.98
N TRP A 345 -3.67 -9.72 3.00
CA TRP A 345 -3.98 -11.03 3.56
C TRP A 345 -3.22 -12.17 2.87
N LYS A 346 -3.13 -12.13 1.53
CA LYS A 346 -2.35 -13.12 0.75
C LYS A 346 -0.86 -13.02 1.03
N VAL A 347 -0.33 -11.80 1.12
CA VAL A 347 1.08 -11.55 1.46
C VAL A 347 1.39 -12.09 2.84
N ALA A 348 0.54 -11.84 3.84
CA ALA A 348 0.69 -12.36 5.18
C ALA A 348 0.73 -13.90 5.21
N ALA A 349 -0.13 -14.56 4.44
CA ALA A 349 -0.14 -16.01 4.33
C ALA A 349 1.14 -16.56 3.67
N MET A 350 1.66 -15.92 2.62
CA MET A 350 2.93 -16.27 1.97
C MET A 350 4.12 -16.09 2.94
N ALA A 351 4.16 -14.97 3.65
CA ALA A 351 5.18 -14.66 4.65
C ALA A 351 5.16 -15.67 5.81
N ASN A 352 3.97 -16.04 6.29
CA ASN A 352 3.80 -17.00 7.39
C ASN A 352 4.40 -18.39 7.06
N ILE A 353 4.21 -18.88 5.84
CA ILE A 353 4.78 -20.17 5.40
C ILE A 353 6.31 -20.13 5.44
N SER A 354 6.91 -18.98 5.23
CA SER A 354 8.36 -18.76 5.25
C SER A 354 8.89 -18.31 6.61
N ASN A 355 8.07 -18.33 7.67
CA ASN A 355 8.39 -17.83 9.03
C ASN A 355 8.80 -16.35 9.06
N ILE A 356 8.32 -15.55 8.13
CA ILE A 356 8.51 -14.11 8.10
C ILE A 356 7.37 -13.45 8.87
N SER A 357 7.70 -12.56 9.80
CA SER A 357 6.73 -11.79 10.56
C SER A 357 6.14 -10.63 9.73
N MET A 358 4.97 -10.15 10.13
CA MET A 358 4.32 -8.99 9.52
C MET A 358 4.31 -7.81 10.49
N ALA A 359 4.74 -6.64 10.01
CA ALA A 359 4.62 -5.36 10.70
C ALA A 359 4.19 -4.29 9.69
N PRO A 360 2.92 -4.30 9.25
CA PRO A 360 2.49 -3.47 8.13
C PRO A 360 2.79 -1.99 8.33
N HIS A 361 3.35 -1.35 7.29
CA HIS A 361 3.49 0.09 7.20
C HIS A 361 2.12 0.75 7.17
N ALA A 362 1.93 1.87 7.86
CA ALA A 362 0.68 2.62 7.87
C ALA A 362 0.92 4.08 8.22
N CYS A 363 1.46 4.84 7.31
CA CYS A 363 1.71 6.28 7.45
C CYS A 363 0.67 7.16 6.78
N GLU A 364 -0.25 6.57 6.00
CA GLU A 364 -1.14 7.34 5.15
C GLU A 364 -2.30 7.96 5.91
N GLY A 365 -3.43 7.33 5.91
CA GLY A 365 -4.63 7.91 6.49
C GLY A 365 -5.43 6.93 7.35
N PRO A 366 -6.50 7.44 7.94
CA PRO A 366 -7.21 6.72 8.99
C PRO A 366 -8.05 5.54 8.49
N ILE A 367 -8.52 5.55 7.24
CA ILE A 367 -9.31 4.43 6.70
C ILE A 367 -8.38 3.25 6.39
N GLY A 368 -7.24 3.52 5.74
CA GLY A 368 -6.21 2.51 5.52
C GLY A 368 -5.71 1.91 6.83
N GLY A 369 -5.43 2.76 7.83
CA GLY A 369 -5.06 2.28 9.16
C GLY A 369 -6.12 1.37 9.78
N LEU A 370 -7.40 1.78 9.79
CA LEU A 370 -8.50 0.94 10.30
C LEU A 370 -8.64 -0.36 9.51
N ALA A 371 -8.48 -0.33 8.18
CA ALA A 371 -8.52 -1.52 7.35
C ALA A 371 -7.36 -2.49 7.67
N THR A 372 -6.16 -1.95 7.95
CA THR A 372 -4.99 -2.76 8.33
C THR A 372 -5.23 -3.51 9.63
N LEU A 373 -5.86 -2.88 10.65
CA LEU A 373 -6.19 -3.54 11.92
C LEU A 373 -7.01 -4.81 11.75
N HIS A 374 -7.88 -4.88 10.72
CA HIS A 374 -8.66 -6.09 10.45
C HIS A 374 -7.79 -7.23 9.93
N VAL A 375 -6.80 -6.92 9.11
CA VAL A 375 -5.87 -7.94 8.59
C VAL A 375 -4.91 -8.36 9.70
N ASP A 376 -4.38 -7.41 10.47
CA ASP A 376 -3.51 -7.67 11.64
C ASP A 376 -4.17 -8.60 12.64
N ALA A 377 -5.45 -8.36 12.95
CA ALA A 377 -6.21 -9.20 13.86
C ALA A 377 -6.35 -10.66 13.40
N ALA A 378 -6.23 -10.91 12.10
CA ALA A 378 -6.38 -12.23 11.51
C ALA A 378 -5.04 -12.90 11.14
N MET A 379 -3.91 -12.17 11.16
CA MET A 379 -2.59 -12.73 10.82
C MET A 379 -1.99 -13.55 11.95
N PRO A 380 -1.61 -14.83 11.72
CA PRO A 380 -0.94 -15.64 12.74
C PRO A 380 0.51 -15.18 12.98
N ASN A 381 1.14 -14.54 12.01
CA ASN A 381 2.51 -14.03 12.02
C ASN A 381 2.61 -12.51 12.26
N PHE A 382 1.55 -11.90 12.80
CA PHE A 382 1.54 -10.49 13.15
C PHE A 382 2.54 -10.19 14.29
N LEU A 383 3.36 -9.16 14.13
CA LEU A 383 4.33 -8.70 15.12
C LEU A 383 3.87 -7.42 15.82
N VAL A 384 3.70 -6.35 15.05
CA VAL A 384 3.37 -5.01 15.55
C VAL A 384 2.86 -4.12 14.41
N GLN A 385 1.97 -3.17 14.72
CA GLN A 385 1.39 -2.23 13.76
C GLN A 385 1.98 -0.84 13.93
N GLU A 386 2.34 -0.20 12.83
CA GLU A 386 2.69 1.20 12.79
C GLU A 386 1.48 2.09 13.04
N ILE A 387 1.65 3.06 13.95
CA ILE A 387 0.62 4.05 14.27
C ILE A 387 1.19 5.43 14.02
N CYS A 388 0.72 6.08 12.97
CA CYS A 388 1.13 7.44 12.61
C CYS A 388 0.45 8.55 13.41
N SER A 389 -0.24 8.24 14.49
CA SER A 389 -0.60 9.25 15.46
C SER A 389 0.50 9.35 16.51
N PHE A 390 1.03 10.55 16.64
CA PHE A 390 2.20 10.81 17.48
C PHE A 390 1.88 10.67 18.97
N VAL A 391 2.93 10.51 19.77
CA VAL A 391 2.92 10.55 21.25
C VAL A 391 2.20 11.79 21.79
N LYS A 392 2.14 12.88 21.02
CA LYS A 392 1.30 14.04 21.32
C LYS A 392 0.06 14.02 20.41
N PRO A 393 -1.17 13.97 20.97
CA PRO A 393 -2.38 14.13 20.18
C PRO A 393 -2.27 15.39 19.34
N GLY A 394 -2.18 15.23 18.03
CA GLY A 394 -2.10 16.33 17.09
C GLY A 394 -3.47 16.75 16.58
N ASP A 395 -3.49 17.71 15.69
CA ASP A 395 -4.74 18.14 15.04
C ASP A 395 -5.35 17.02 14.19
N LYS A 396 -4.56 16.06 13.71
CA LYS A 396 -5.04 14.86 12.99
C LYS A 396 -6.05 14.04 13.81
N GLU A 397 -5.76 13.73 15.09
CA GLU A 397 -6.70 12.97 15.94
C GLU A 397 -8.04 13.69 16.12
N LYS A 398 -8.03 15.02 16.26
CA LYS A 398 -9.27 15.82 16.38
C LYS A 398 -10.08 15.75 15.10
N VAL A 399 -9.43 15.89 13.94
CA VAL A 399 -10.07 15.82 12.64
C VAL A 399 -10.65 14.43 12.40
N TRP A 400 -9.88 13.37 12.70
CA TRP A 400 -10.36 12.00 12.57
C TRP A 400 -11.52 11.69 13.52
N ALA A 401 -11.49 12.22 14.75
CA ALA A 401 -12.61 12.10 15.67
C ALA A 401 -13.88 12.79 15.13
N GLU A 402 -13.74 13.89 14.40
CA GLU A 402 -14.88 14.54 13.73
C GLU A 402 -15.44 13.69 12.57
N TRP A 403 -14.55 13.03 11.82
CA TRP A 403 -14.95 12.20 10.68
C TRP A 403 -15.62 10.90 11.09
N PHE A 404 -15.13 10.25 12.13
CA PHE A 404 -15.57 8.90 12.54
C PHE A 404 -16.45 8.89 13.80
N GLY A 405 -16.52 9.99 14.53
CA GLY A 405 -17.19 10.05 15.84
C GLY A 405 -16.39 9.37 16.97
N PHE A 406 -15.15 8.96 16.72
CA PHE A 406 -14.22 8.41 17.70
C PHE A 406 -12.77 8.66 17.29
N PRO A 407 -11.80 8.65 18.23
CA PRO A 407 -10.37 8.82 17.91
C PRO A 407 -9.82 7.58 17.23
N ALA A 408 -9.89 7.55 15.89
CA ALA A 408 -9.36 6.47 15.08
C ALA A 408 -7.86 6.23 15.38
N MET A 409 -7.43 4.97 15.37
CA MET A 409 -6.04 4.53 15.57
C MET A 409 -5.41 4.90 16.93
N ARG A 410 -6.22 5.30 17.93
CA ARG A 410 -5.69 5.63 19.25
C ARG A 410 -5.30 4.38 20.03
N MET A 411 -4.06 4.34 20.51
CA MET A 411 -3.63 3.28 21.44
C MET A 411 -4.13 3.51 22.86
N ILE A 412 -4.49 2.40 23.50
CA ILE A 412 -4.81 2.28 24.93
C ILE A 412 -3.96 1.14 25.45
N ASP A 413 -3.13 1.40 26.46
CA ASP A 413 -2.18 0.42 27.01
C ASP A 413 -1.35 -0.27 25.92
N GLY A 414 -0.81 0.52 24.98
CA GLY A 414 0.05 0.07 23.90
C GLY A 414 -0.65 -0.73 22.78
N ARG A 415 -1.98 -0.72 22.77
CA ARG A 415 -2.80 -1.45 21.77
C ARG A 415 -3.90 -0.58 21.18
N VAL A 416 -4.19 -0.78 19.92
CA VAL A 416 -5.39 -0.23 19.28
C VAL A 416 -6.53 -1.23 19.49
N PRO A 417 -7.67 -0.80 20.09
CA PRO A 417 -8.84 -1.66 20.25
C PRO A 417 -9.37 -2.19 18.91
N LEU A 418 -9.81 -3.43 18.89
CA LEU A 418 -10.42 -4.02 17.69
C LEU A 418 -11.75 -3.31 17.36
N PRO A 419 -12.01 -3.02 16.08
CA PRO A 419 -13.32 -2.56 15.63
C PRO A 419 -14.41 -3.58 15.95
N THR A 420 -15.52 -3.15 16.53
CA THR A 420 -16.62 -4.05 16.95
C THR A 420 -17.85 -3.97 16.07
N LYS A 421 -17.99 -2.88 15.29
CA LYS A 421 -19.11 -2.71 14.36
C LYS A 421 -18.85 -3.47 13.06
N PRO A 422 -19.92 -3.82 12.29
CA PRO A 422 -19.79 -4.45 10.98
C PRO A 422 -18.92 -3.66 9.98
N GLY A 423 -18.37 -4.36 9.01
CA GLY A 423 -17.48 -3.77 8.00
C GLY A 423 -16.12 -3.41 8.59
N LEU A 424 -15.62 -2.24 8.24
CA LEU A 424 -14.40 -1.66 8.81
C LEU A 424 -14.62 -1.00 10.19
N GLY A 425 -15.86 -1.07 10.71
CA GLY A 425 -16.16 -0.66 12.08
C GLY A 425 -16.52 0.80 12.25
N PHE A 426 -16.72 1.57 11.19
CA PHE A 426 -17.06 2.98 11.25
C PHE A 426 -18.13 3.40 10.22
N GLU A 427 -18.70 4.56 10.45
CA GLU A 427 -19.44 5.34 9.47
C GLU A 427 -18.75 6.70 9.31
N LEU A 428 -18.44 7.09 8.07
CA LEU A 428 -17.75 8.33 7.79
C LEU A 428 -18.76 9.49 7.66
N ASN A 429 -18.51 10.58 8.37
CA ASN A 429 -19.26 11.82 8.21
C ASN A 429 -18.80 12.55 6.94
N GLU A 430 -19.45 12.24 5.81
CA GLU A 430 -19.12 12.81 4.49
C GLU A 430 -19.22 14.36 4.50
N ALA A 431 -20.16 14.93 5.24
CA ALA A 431 -20.30 16.38 5.33
C ALA A 431 -19.08 17.05 6.01
N ALA A 432 -18.42 16.36 6.93
CA ALA A 432 -17.23 16.90 7.58
C ALA A 432 -16.01 16.96 6.63
N LEU A 433 -15.95 16.11 5.61
CA LEU A 433 -14.87 16.15 4.61
C LEU A 433 -14.86 17.46 3.81
N SER A 434 -16.02 18.11 3.63
CA SER A 434 -16.12 19.37 2.87
C SER A 434 -15.35 20.53 3.50
N LYS A 435 -14.99 20.42 4.77
CA LYS A 435 -14.15 21.40 5.48
C LYS A 435 -12.67 21.32 5.05
N TYR A 436 -12.28 20.23 4.41
CA TYR A 436 -10.91 19.92 4.03
C TYR A 436 -10.82 19.66 2.52
N PRO A 437 -11.09 20.68 1.69
CA PRO A 437 -11.12 20.49 0.24
C PRO A 437 -9.75 20.09 -0.30
N PHE A 438 -9.75 19.35 -1.41
CA PHE A 438 -8.53 18.95 -2.07
C PHE A 438 -7.72 20.17 -2.53
N GLY A 439 -6.55 20.35 -1.98
CA GLY A 439 -5.65 21.48 -2.29
C GLY A 439 -4.76 21.25 -3.53
N GLY A 440 -4.95 20.14 -4.25
CA GLY A 440 -4.07 19.70 -5.33
C GLY A 440 -2.99 18.75 -4.81
N THR A 441 -2.26 18.11 -5.73
CA THR A 441 -1.11 17.27 -5.39
C THR A 441 0.13 18.13 -5.31
N VAL A 442 0.77 18.16 -4.15
CA VAL A 442 2.14 18.67 -3.99
C VAL A 442 3.09 17.50 -4.23
N PRO A 443 4.08 17.59 -5.12
CA PRO A 443 5.08 16.54 -5.27
C PRO A 443 5.83 16.32 -3.95
N MET A 444 6.31 15.09 -3.75
CA MET A 444 7.30 14.82 -2.71
C MET A 444 8.52 15.74 -2.86
N ALA A 445 9.20 16.04 -1.77
CA ALA A 445 10.35 16.92 -1.78
C ALA A 445 11.41 16.45 -2.79
N PHE A 446 11.93 17.37 -3.57
CA PHE A 446 13.11 17.10 -4.40
C PHE A 446 14.36 17.28 -3.53
N VAL A 447 15.06 16.17 -3.28
CA VAL A 447 16.22 16.13 -2.40
C VAL A 447 17.48 16.01 -3.22
N PHE A 448 18.48 16.80 -2.86
CA PHE A 448 19.77 16.86 -3.56
C PHE A 448 20.93 16.82 -2.57
N HIS A 449 22.02 16.20 -2.99
CA HIS A 449 23.31 16.32 -2.31
C HIS A 449 23.86 17.76 -2.40
N GLN A 450 24.86 18.08 -1.60
CA GLN A 450 25.49 19.41 -1.63
C GLN A 450 26.11 19.77 -2.99
N ASP A 451 26.50 18.77 -3.78
CA ASP A 451 27.02 18.94 -5.15
C ASP A 451 25.93 19.11 -6.21
N GLY A 452 24.64 19.07 -5.82
CA GLY A 452 23.49 19.18 -6.71
C GLY A 452 23.07 17.87 -7.38
N SER A 453 23.71 16.75 -7.09
CA SER A 453 23.26 15.44 -7.55
C SER A 453 22.01 14.99 -6.80
N VAL A 454 21.18 14.10 -7.43
CA VAL A 454 19.93 13.63 -6.84
C VAL A 454 20.21 12.74 -5.64
N ALA A 455 19.58 13.05 -4.50
CA ALA A 455 19.60 12.22 -3.31
C ALA A 455 18.31 11.39 -3.19
N ALA A 456 18.36 10.30 -2.44
CA ALA A 456 17.15 9.55 -2.07
C ALA A 456 16.34 10.32 -1.00
N LEU A 457 15.03 10.15 -1.04
CA LEU A 457 14.12 10.77 -0.10
C LEU A 457 13.98 9.90 1.14
#